data_9c904c037269b8633db1e1cf33ccb289
#
_entry.id   9c904c037269b8633db1e1cf33ccb289
#
_cell.length_a   1.000
_cell.length_b   1.000
_cell.length_c   1.000
_cell.angle_alpha   90.00
_cell.angle_beta   90.00
_cell.angle_gamma   90.00
#
_symmetry.space_group_name_H-M   'P 1'
#
loop_
_entity.id
_entity.type
_entity.pdbx_description
1 polymer ?
#
loop_
_entity_poly.entity_id
_entity_poly.type
_entity_poly.pdbx_seq_one_letter_code
_entity_poly.pdbx_strand_id
1 'polypeptide(L)'
;TLLKLIVGLDHPTSGQIKVGERVVTEPSLDCGIIFQEARLYPWLTVWKNVEFGITRKLGAAERRELIQQHIDLVGLHGFENALPKQLSGGMQQRVSIARALVNRPDVLLLDEPFGALDALTRINMQREVLRIWEAEKKTMILVTHDIDEAIYLSDRIVVLSSRPGRVHDIINVDLPRPRERSGEEFIRIRTKIHEYFFQNAIGGS
;
A
#
# COMPACT_ATOMS: atom_id res chain seq x y z
N THR A 1 1.51 10.58 10.04
CA THR A 1 0.99 11.95 9.78
C THR A 1 0.73 12.15 8.28
N LEU A 2 1.72 11.99 7.38
CA LEU A 2 1.56 12.28 5.95
C LEU A 2 0.36 11.53 5.32
N LEU A 3 0.20 10.24 5.58
CA LEU A 3 -0.92 9.46 5.05
C LEU A 3 -2.28 9.99 5.53
N LYS A 4 -2.39 10.46 6.78
CA LYS A 4 -3.62 11.07 7.30
C LYS A 4 -3.99 12.34 6.54
N LEU A 5 -2.99 13.14 6.19
CA LEU A 5 -3.18 14.35 5.39
C LEU A 5 -3.64 14.01 3.96
N ILE A 6 -3.02 13.00 3.32
CA ILE A 6 -3.37 12.60 1.94
C ILE A 6 -4.79 12.03 1.88
N VAL A 7 -5.22 11.29 2.90
CA VAL A 7 -6.58 10.71 2.93
C VAL A 7 -7.65 11.71 3.44
N GLY A 8 -7.25 12.91 3.86
CA GLY A 8 -8.16 13.95 4.34
C GLY A 8 -8.66 13.76 5.78
N LEU A 9 -7.96 12.95 6.59
CA LEU A 9 -8.25 12.76 8.02
C LEU A 9 -7.61 13.85 8.90
N ASP A 10 -6.74 14.65 8.31
CA ASP A 10 -6.05 15.77 8.95
C ASP A 10 -5.82 16.88 7.93
N HIS A 11 -5.51 18.09 8.37
CA HIS A 11 -5.31 19.25 7.49
C HIS A 11 -3.87 19.75 7.54
N PRO A 12 -3.27 20.15 6.40
CA PRO A 12 -1.96 20.79 6.42
C PRO A 12 -2.03 22.17 7.07
N THR A 13 -1.03 22.52 7.89
CA THR A 13 -0.90 23.84 8.49
C THR A 13 -0.73 24.93 7.43
N SER A 14 -0.09 24.58 6.32
CA SER A 14 0.10 25.45 5.15
C SER A 14 0.21 24.61 3.88
N GLY A 15 -0.01 25.23 2.71
CA GLY A 15 -0.04 24.53 1.44
C GLY A 15 -1.34 23.78 1.21
N GLN A 16 -1.33 22.86 0.23
CA GLN A 16 -2.48 22.05 -0.13
C GLN A 16 -2.06 20.68 -0.62
N ILE A 17 -2.95 19.70 -0.49
CA ILE A 17 -2.80 18.37 -1.05
C ILE A 17 -3.83 18.20 -2.16
N LYS A 18 -3.42 17.63 -3.28
CA LYS A 18 -4.30 17.35 -4.41
C LYS A 18 -4.23 15.88 -4.80
N VAL A 19 -5.38 15.33 -5.18
CA VAL A 19 -5.51 14.05 -5.88
C VAL A 19 -6.12 14.38 -7.24
N GLY A 20 -5.34 14.20 -8.30
CA GLY A 20 -5.65 14.79 -9.60
C GLY A 20 -5.78 16.31 -9.47
N GLU A 21 -6.89 16.85 -9.96
CA GLU A 21 -7.19 18.29 -9.87
C GLU A 21 -7.92 18.68 -8.56
N ARG A 22 -8.36 17.72 -7.79
CA ARG A 22 -9.16 17.96 -6.58
C ARG A 22 -8.28 18.23 -5.36
N VAL A 23 -8.53 19.32 -4.66
CA VAL A 23 -7.93 19.62 -3.36
C VAL A 23 -8.58 18.71 -2.30
N VAL A 24 -7.75 18.04 -1.50
CA VAL A 24 -8.18 17.17 -0.39
C VAL A 24 -8.50 18.03 0.82
N THR A 25 -9.77 18.10 1.18
CA THR A 25 -10.28 18.80 2.37
C THR A 25 -10.98 17.88 3.35
N GLU A 26 -11.34 16.68 2.92
CA GLU A 26 -12.07 15.67 3.70
C GLU A 26 -11.80 14.28 3.13
N PRO A 27 -12.05 13.19 3.88
CA PRO A 27 -11.94 11.84 3.36
C PRO A 27 -12.86 11.59 2.16
N SER A 28 -12.32 10.90 1.16
CA SER A 28 -13.07 10.56 -0.04
C SER A 28 -12.75 9.16 -0.52
N LEU A 29 -13.57 8.66 -1.45
CA LEU A 29 -13.39 7.35 -2.06
C LEU A 29 -12.21 7.29 -3.05
N ASP A 30 -11.65 8.44 -3.40
CA ASP A 30 -10.50 8.49 -4.32
C ASP A 30 -9.21 7.97 -3.68
N CYS A 31 -9.18 7.86 -2.34
CA CYS A 31 -8.05 7.32 -1.59
C CYS A 31 -8.47 6.07 -0.81
N GLY A 32 -7.88 4.92 -1.17
CA GLY A 32 -7.93 3.71 -0.35
C GLY A 32 -6.74 3.67 0.60
N ILE A 33 -6.93 3.17 1.82
CA ILE A 33 -5.84 2.98 2.79
C ILE A 33 -5.76 1.53 3.26
N ILE A 34 -4.55 1.00 3.30
CA ILE A 34 -4.20 -0.32 3.81
C ILE A 34 -3.24 -0.11 4.97
N PHE A 35 -3.59 -0.65 6.13
CA PHE A 35 -2.78 -0.56 7.34
C PHE A 35 -1.89 -1.79 7.50
N GLN A 36 -0.91 -1.69 8.37
CA GLN A 36 -0.01 -2.79 8.76
C GLN A 36 -0.80 -4.02 9.21
N GLU A 37 -1.81 -3.82 10.05
CA GLU A 37 -2.79 -4.85 10.36
C GLU A 37 -3.94 -4.81 9.36
N ALA A 38 -4.40 -5.98 8.89
CA ALA A 38 -5.46 -6.08 7.89
C ALA A 38 -6.81 -5.47 8.33
N ARG A 39 -7.04 -5.35 9.65
CA ARG A 39 -8.25 -4.76 10.26
C ARG A 39 -9.53 -5.28 9.64
N LEU A 40 -9.60 -6.60 9.46
CA LEU A 40 -10.80 -7.25 8.98
C LEU A 40 -11.83 -7.36 10.11
N TYR A 41 -13.10 -7.34 9.73
CA TYR A 41 -14.18 -7.66 10.66
C TYR A 41 -14.15 -9.17 10.93
N PRO A 42 -13.82 -9.61 12.15
CA PRO A 42 -13.56 -11.03 12.44
C PRO A 42 -14.79 -11.93 12.33
N TRP A 43 -16.00 -11.35 12.39
CA TRP A 43 -17.28 -12.04 12.23
C TRP A 43 -17.82 -12.06 10.78
N LEU A 44 -17.14 -11.37 9.85
CA LEU A 44 -17.50 -11.34 8.45
C LEU A 44 -16.59 -12.27 7.65
N THR A 45 -17.16 -12.97 6.67
CA THR A 45 -16.43 -13.76 5.69
C THR A 45 -15.56 -12.87 4.81
N VAL A 46 -14.64 -13.47 4.00
CA VAL A 46 -13.88 -12.76 2.96
C VAL A 46 -14.83 -11.95 2.09
N TRP A 47 -15.87 -12.61 1.55
CA TRP A 47 -16.89 -11.96 0.73
C TRP A 47 -17.49 -10.72 1.40
N LYS A 48 -17.93 -10.88 2.63
CA LYS A 48 -18.58 -9.80 3.40
C LYS A 48 -17.61 -8.68 3.79
N ASN A 49 -16.33 -9.01 4.04
CA ASN A 49 -15.31 -7.99 4.26
C ASN A 49 -15.07 -7.14 3.01
N VAL A 50 -15.01 -7.75 1.82
CA VAL A 50 -14.89 -7.02 0.55
C VAL A 50 -16.16 -6.23 0.25
N GLU A 51 -17.34 -6.85 0.42
CA GLU A 51 -18.63 -6.18 0.23
C GLU A 51 -18.77 -4.93 1.11
N PHE A 52 -18.30 -4.99 2.35
CA PHE A 52 -18.32 -3.86 3.29
C PHE A 52 -17.56 -2.63 2.75
N GLY A 53 -16.55 -2.85 1.91
CA GLY A 53 -15.83 -1.77 1.23
C GLY A 53 -16.69 -1.00 0.23
N ILE A 54 -17.76 -1.57 -0.30
CA ILE A 54 -18.59 -0.95 -1.34
C ILE A 54 -19.50 0.12 -0.73
N THR A 55 -19.27 1.36 -1.08
CA THR A 55 -20.07 2.51 -0.58
C THR A 55 -21.06 3.03 -1.62
N ARG A 56 -20.84 2.75 -2.90
CA ARG A 56 -21.73 3.14 -3.99
C ARG A 56 -22.96 2.22 -4.09
N LYS A 57 -24.07 2.78 -4.56
CA LYS A 57 -25.27 1.97 -4.84
C LYS A 57 -25.07 1.18 -6.13
N LEU A 58 -25.16 -0.14 -6.03
CA LEU A 58 -25.02 -1.08 -7.14
C LEU A 58 -26.22 -2.04 -7.13
N GLY A 59 -26.59 -2.51 -8.32
CA GLY A 59 -27.50 -3.63 -8.47
C GLY A 59 -26.94 -4.93 -7.88
N ALA A 60 -27.80 -5.88 -7.49
CA ALA A 60 -27.36 -7.10 -6.82
C ALA A 60 -26.39 -7.94 -7.69
N ALA A 61 -26.62 -8.01 -9.00
CA ALA A 61 -25.77 -8.74 -9.93
C ALA A 61 -24.39 -8.07 -10.09
N GLU A 62 -24.38 -6.76 -10.34
CA GLU A 62 -23.16 -5.96 -10.48
C GLU A 62 -22.31 -6.00 -9.20
N ARG A 63 -22.95 -5.90 -8.02
CA ARG A 63 -22.26 -6.02 -6.72
C ARG A 63 -21.58 -7.37 -6.59
N ARG A 64 -22.27 -8.47 -6.92
CA ARG A 64 -21.74 -9.82 -6.83
C ARG A 64 -20.54 -10.00 -7.74
N GLU A 65 -20.65 -9.56 -8.98
CA GLU A 65 -19.56 -9.64 -9.95
C GLU A 65 -18.35 -8.83 -9.51
N LEU A 66 -18.55 -7.61 -9.04
CA LEU A 66 -17.48 -6.73 -8.56
C LEU A 66 -16.72 -7.35 -7.38
N ILE A 67 -17.43 -7.93 -6.40
CA ILE A 67 -16.79 -8.59 -5.26
C ILE A 67 -15.96 -9.78 -5.74
N GLN A 68 -16.53 -10.63 -6.61
CA GLN A 68 -15.82 -11.80 -7.11
C GLN A 68 -14.56 -11.41 -7.87
N GLN A 69 -14.63 -10.42 -8.75
CA GLN A 69 -13.47 -9.90 -9.50
C GLN A 69 -12.32 -9.47 -8.57
N HIS A 70 -12.65 -8.81 -7.43
CA HIS A 70 -11.60 -8.36 -6.50
C HIS A 70 -11.06 -9.49 -5.62
N ILE A 71 -11.87 -10.50 -5.28
CA ILE A 71 -11.40 -11.71 -4.61
C ILE A 71 -10.46 -12.49 -5.53
N ASP A 72 -10.80 -12.62 -6.80
CA ASP A 72 -9.98 -13.30 -7.80
C ASP A 72 -8.68 -12.51 -8.07
N LEU A 73 -8.78 -11.17 -8.17
CA LEU A 73 -7.62 -10.27 -8.33
C LEU A 73 -6.56 -10.50 -7.25
N VAL A 74 -6.98 -10.70 -6.01
CA VAL A 74 -6.04 -10.94 -4.88
C VAL A 74 -5.71 -12.43 -4.67
N GLY A 75 -6.15 -13.31 -5.58
CA GLY A 75 -5.84 -14.74 -5.55
C GLY A 75 -6.46 -15.48 -4.35
N LEU A 76 -7.69 -15.13 -4.00
CA LEU A 76 -8.45 -15.75 -2.90
C LEU A 76 -9.70 -16.50 -3.38
N HIS A 77 -9.70 -16.90 -4.65
CA HIS A 77 -10.75 -17.78 -5.20
C HIS A 77 -10.85 -19.05 -4.34
N GLY A 78 -12.08 -19.45 -3.98
CA GLY A 78 -12.37 -20.58 -3.11
C GLY A 78 -12.35 -20.28 -1.61
N PHE A 79 -11.95 -19.05 -1.21
CA PHE A 79 -11.96 -18.61 0.20
C PHE A 79 -13.07 -17.61 0.52
N GLU A 80 -14.06 -17.44 -0.36
CA GLU A 80 -15.14 -16.44 -0.25
C GLU A 80 -15.89 -16.52 1.07
N ASN A 81 -16.11 -17.75 1.56
CA ASN A 81 -16.87 -18.03 2.79
C ASN A 81 -15.99 -18.19 4.04
N ALA A 82 -14.66 -18.11 3.89
CA ALA A 82 -13.74 -18.23 5.03
C ALA A 82 -13.83 -16.99 5.95
N LEU A 83 -13.72 -17.23 7.25
CA LEU A 83 -13.58 -16.18 8.26
C LEU A 83 -12.12 -15.76 8.42
N PRO A 84 -11.79 -14.54 8.87
CA PRO A 84 -10.41 -14.07 9.05
C PRO A 84 -9.54 -15.05 9.87
N LYS A 85 -10.07 -15.67 10.92
CA LYS A 85 -9.35 -16.66 11.74
C LYS A 85 -8.90 -17.92 11.00
N GLN A 86 -9.46 -18.19 9.82
CA GLN A 86 -9.13 -19.35 8.98
C GLN A 86 -8.09 -18.99 7.90
N LEU A 87 -7.65 -17.74 7.86
CA LEU A 87 -6.71 -17.20 6.87
C LEU A 87 -5.34 -16.97 7.50
N SER A 88 -4.27 -17.16 6.72
CA SER A 88 -2.94 -16.69 7.08
C SER A 88 -2.89 -15.15 7.12
N GLY A 89 -1.88 -14.57 7.79
CA GLY A 89 -1.70 -13.12 7.84
C GLY A 89 -1.61 -12.48 6.44
N GLY A 90 -0.89 -13.12 5.52
CA GLY A 90 -0.80 -12.67 4.13
C GLY A 90 -2.14 -12.76 3.38
N MET A 91 -2.95 -13.79 3.65
CA MET A 91 -4.30 -13.87 3.08
C MET A 91 -5.21 -12.76 3.64
N GLN A 92 -5.14 -12.50 4.94
CA GLN A 92 -5.90 -11.40 5.56
C GLN A 92 -5.51 -10.06 4.95
N GLN A 93 -4.22 -9.82 4.72
CA GLN A 93 -3.72 -8.60 4.08
C GLN A 93 -4.27 -8.48 2.65
N ARG A 94 -4.33 -9.57 1.89
CA ARG A 94 -4.94 -9.59 0.53
C ARG A 94 -6.43 -9.26 0.57
N VAL A 95 -7.19 -9.72 1.56
CA VAL A 95 -8.59 -9.31 1.74
C VAL A 95 -8.70 -7.80 2.00
N SER A 96 -7.80 -7.23 2.82
CA SER A 96 -7.81 -5.78 3.06
C SER A 96 -7.50 -4.97 1.81
N ILE A 97 -6.62 -5.47 0.93
CA ILE A 97 -6.34 -4.88 -0.39
C ILE A 97 -7.59 -4.92 -1.27
N ALA A 98 -8.26 -6.08 -1.40
CA ALA A 98 -9.48 -6.23 -2.17
C ALA A 98 -10.57 -5.27 -1.69
N ARG A 99 -10.75 -5.16 -0.36
CA ARG A 99 -11.70 -4.23 0.27
C ARG A 99 -11.39 -2.76 -0.04
N ALA A 100 -10.11 -2.40 -0.10
CA ALA A 100 -9.72 -1.03 -0.45
C ALA A 100 -9.92 -0.73 -1.94
N LEU A 101 -9.64 -1.69 -2.82
CA LEU A 101 -9.70 -1.52 -4.27
C LEU A 101 -11.13 -1.56 -4.84
N VAL A 102 -12.09 -2.18 -4.15
CA VAL A 102 -13.45 -2.39 -4.66
C VAL A 102 -14.20 -1.10 -5.02
N ASN A 103 -13.81 0.04 -4.43
CA ASN A 103 -14.31 1.38 -4.80
C ASN A 103 -13.56 2.02 -5.96
N ARG A 104 -12.53 1.35 -6.51
CA ARG A 104 -11.67 1.85 -7.59
C ARG A 104 -11.03 3.21 -7.25
N PRO A 105 -10.32 3.33 -6.11
CA PRO A 105 -9.66 4.58 -5.75
C PRO A 105 -8.62 4.97 -6.79
N ASP A 106 -8.33 6.27 -6.91
CA ASP A 106 -7.25 6.77 -7.77
C ASP A 106 -5.88 6.58 -7.11
N VAL A 107 -5.86 6.64 -5.76
CA VAL A 107 -4.65 6.49 -4.95
C VAL A 107 -4.86 5.41 -3.89
N LEU A 108 -3.90 4.48 -3.80
CA LEU A 108 -3.84 3.46 -2.75
C LEU A 108 -2.67 3.78 -1.81
N LEU A 109 -2.98 3.99 -0.54
CA LEU A 109 -2.00 4.26 0.51
C LEU A 109 -1.72 2.97 1.27
N LEU A 110 -0.44 2.63 1.43
CA LEU A 110 0.02 1.44 2.14
C LEU A 110 0.91 1.89 3.32
N ASP A 111 0.43 1.66 4.54
CA ASP A 111 1.11 2.03 5.79
C ASP A 111 1.79 0.81 6.40
N GLU A 112 3.09 0.63 6.14
CA GLU A 112 3.89 -0.52 6.56
C GLU A 112 3.22 -1.89 6.32
N PRO A 113 2.68 -2.17 5.11
CA PRO A 113 1.74 -3.26 4.87
C PRO A 113 2.37 -4.66 5.04
N PHE A 114 3.68 -4.75 5.17
CA PHE A 114 4.41 -6.02 5.29
C PHE A 114 5.08 -6.21 6.65
N GLY A 115 5.00 -5.22 7.54
CA GLY A 115 5.73 -5.21 8.82
C GLY A 115 5.37 -6.37 9.78
N ALA A 116 4.14 -6.87 9.71
CA ALA A 116 3.67 -7.97 10.57
C ALA A 116 3.89 -9.38 9.96
N LEU A 117 4.50 -9.47 8.75
CA LEU A 117 4.65 -10.73 8.03
C LEU A 117 6.05 -11.34 8.25
N ASP A 118 6.11 -12.68 8.30
CA ASP A 118 7.37 -13.40 8.22
C ASP A 118 8.08 -13.17 6.86
N ALA A 119 9.37 -13.48 6.79
CA ALA A 119 10.20 -13.14 5.64
C ALA A 119 9.70 -13.74 4.31
N LEU A 120 9.26 -15.01 4.29
CA LEU A 120 8.79 -15.66 3.07
C LEU A 120 7.43 -15.11 2.63
N THR A 121 6.51 -14.95 3.57
CA THR A 121 5.18 -14.37 3.32
C THR A 121 5.32 -12.93 2.83
N ARG A 122 6.26 -12.15 3.39
CA ARG A 122 6.57 -10.78 2.96
C ARG A 122 7.00 -10.72 1.50
N ILE A 123 7.96 -11.57 1.09
CA ILE A 123 8.44 -11.61 -0.31
C ILE A 123 7.28 -11.96 -1.25
N ASN A 124 6.45 -12.92 -0.90
CA ASN A 124 5.31 -13.30 -1.72
C ASN A 124 4.28 -12.18 -1.81
N MET A 125 4.00 -11.49 -0.68
CA MET A 125 3.07 -10.36 -0.67
C MET A 125 3.55 -9.17 -1.50
N GLN A 126 4.85 -8.89 -1.50
CA GLN A 126 5.44 -7.84 -2.35
C GLN A 126 5.25 -8.14 -3.83
N ARG A 127 5.42 -9.40 -4.24
CA ARG A 127 5.13 -9.86 -5.61
C ARG A 127 3.65 -9.70 -5.96
N GLU A 128 2.75 -10.08 -5.04
CA GLU A 128 1.31 -9.92 -5.23
C GLU A 128 0.89 -8.45 -5.35
N VAL A 129 1.46 -7.56 -4.53
CA VAL A 129 1.20 -6.11 -4.65
C VAL A 129 1.65 -5.57 -6.00
N LEU A 130 2.82 -5.99 -6.52
CA LEU A 130 3.26 -5.62 -7.87
C LEU A 130 2.30 -6.13 -8.93
N ARG A 131 1.87 -7.40 -8.85
CA ARG A 131 0.91 -7.98 -9.78
C ARG A 131 -0.42 -7.22 -9.79
N ILE A 132 -0.92 -6.86 -8.62
CA ILE A 132 -2.14 -6.05 -8.46
C ILE A 132 -1.93 -4.66 -9.07
N TRP A 133 -0.77 -4.04 -8.80
CA TRP A 133 -0.44 -2.75 -9.39
C TRP A 133 -0.37 -2.80 -10.92
N GLU A 134 0.22 -3.86 -11.49
CA GLU A 134 0.28 -4.06 -12.95
C GLU A 134 -1.10 -4.19 -13.58
N ALA A 135 -2.04 -4.86 -12.88
CA ALA A 135 -3.41 -5.02 -13.34
C ALA A 135 -4.23 -3.73 -13.24
N GLU A 136 -4.08 -2.98 -12.15
CA GLU A 136 -4.92 -1.82 -11.85
C GLU A 136 -4.31 -0.49 -12.33
N LYS A 137 -2.98 -0.40 -12.48
CA LYS A 137 -2.24 0.82 -12.88
C LYS A 137 -2.60 2.06 -12.05
N LYS A 138 -2.82 1.86 -10.74
CA LYS A 138 -3.15 2.92 -9.80
C LYS A 138 -1.91 3.59 -9.23
N THR A 139 -2.05 4.84 -8.79
CA THR A 139 -1.02 5.49 -7.97
C THR A 139 -0.98 4.80 -6.62
N MET A 140 0.19 4.25 -6.24
CA MET A 140 0.40 3.65 -4.92
C MET A 140 1.43 4.46 -4.14
N ILE A 141 1.13 4.77 -2.89
CA ILE A 141 2.07 5.43 -1.97
C ILE A 141 2.33 4.46 -0.82
N LEU A 142 3.55 3.97 -0.75
CA LEU A 142 4.02 3.05 0.27
C LEU A 142 4.82 3.81 1.33
N VAL A 143 4.45 3.68 2.59
CA VAL A 143 5.30 4.07 3.72
C VAL A 143 5.93 2.82 4.28
N THR A 144 7.24 2.80 4.34
CA THR A 144 8.03 1.69 4.90
C THR A 144 9.33 2.21 5.49
N HIS A 145 9.87 1.50 6.44
CA HIS A 145 11.24 1.68 6.95
C HIS A 145 12.23 0.66 6.35
N ASP A 146 11.74 -0.25 5.50
CA ASP A 146 12.55 -1.25 4.81
C ASP A 146 13.00 -0.69 3.43
N ILE A 147 14.30 -0.46 3.30
CA ILE A 147 14.90 0.10 2.08
C ILE A 147 14.75 -0.83 0.90
N ASP A 148 14.88 -2.15 1.11
CA ASP A 148 14.73 -3.14 0.04
C ASP A 148 13.28 -3.20 -0.47
N GLU A 149 12.28 -3.01 0.40
CA GLU A 149 10.88 -2.86 -0.02
C GLU A 149 10.68 -1.62 -0.87
N ALA A 150 11.20 -0.48 -0.41
CA ALA A 150 11.08 0.78 -1.15
C ALA A 150 11.70 0.66 -2.55
N ILE A 151 12.91 0.11 -2.67
CA ILE A 151 13.56 -0.08 -3.97
C ILE A 151 12.81 -1.12 -4.82
N TYR A 152 12.34 -2.22 -4.23
CA TYR A 152 11.69 -3.30 -4.98
C TYR A 152 10.36 -2.87 -5.59
N LEU A 153 9.57 -2.06 -4.88
CA LEU A 153 8.17 -1.76 -5.23
C LEU A 153 7.99 -0.44 -5.98
N SER A 154 8.76 0.61 -5.64
CA SER A 154 8.43 1.96 -6.09
C SER A 154 9.19 2.40 -7.34
N ASP A 155 8.63 3.32 -8.11
CA ASP A 155 9.31 4.02 -9.22
C ASP A 155 10.11 5.22 -8.70
N ARG A 156 9.72 5.73 -7.52
CA ARG A 156 10.34 6.89 -6.90
C ARG A 156 10.30 6.76 -5.39
N ILE A 157 11.42 7.02 -4.74
CA ILE A 157 11.57 6.98 -3.29
C ILE A 157 11.75 8.41 -2.78
N VAL A 158 10.91 8.81 -1.84
CA VAL A 158 11.05 10.08 -1.12
C VAL A 158 11.66 9.77 0.23
N VAL A 159 12.90 10.23 0.44
CA VAL A 159 13.62 10.07 1.71
C VAL A 159 13.26 11.25 2.62
N LEU A 160 12.76 10.94 3.81
CA LEU A 160 12.40 11.94 4.80
C LEU A 160 13.45 11.99 5.92
N SER A 161 13.81 13.22 6.35
CA SER A 161 14.63 13.40 7.54
C SER A 161 13.84 13.09 8.82
N SER A 162 14.57 12.80 9.91
CA SER A 162 14.01 12.79 11.25
C SER A 162 13.80 14.24 11.73
N ARG A 163 13.07 14.41 12.77
CA ARG A 163 12.63 15.64 13.49
C ARG A 163 13.41 16.93 13.20
N PRO A 164 12.86 17.89 12.44
CA PRO A 164 11.54 17.82 11.81
C PRO A 164 11.58 17.00 10.52
N GLY A 165 10.46 16.28 10.22
CA GLY A 165 10.32 15.53 8.98
C GLY A 165 10.30 16.47 7.77
N ARG A 166 11.32 16.41 6.93
CA ARG A 166 11.44 17.18 5.68
C ARG A 166 11.83 16.25 4.55
N VAL A 167 11.45 16.58 3.33
CA VAL A 167 11.97 15.89 2.15
C VAL A 167 13.47 16.18 2.07
N HIS A 168 14.27 15.11 2.19
CA HIS A 168 15.72 15.19 2.10
C HIS A 168 16.21 14.93 0.69
N ASP A 169 15.74 13.82 0.08
CA ASP A 169 16.11 13.44 -1.29
C ASP A 169 14.92 12.76 -1.98
N ILE A 170 14.92 12.80 -3.31
CA ILE A 170 13.97 12.08 -4.15
C ILE A 170 14.79 11.25 -5.14
N ILE A 171 14.68 9.93 -5.02
CA ILE A 171 15.45 8.97 -5.78
C ILE A 171 14.55 8.29 -6.80
N ASN A 172 14.82 8.43 -8.09
CA ASN A 172 14.16 7.64 -9.11
C ASN A 172 14.75 6.22 -9.15
N VAL A 173 13.89 5.23 -9.31
CA VAL A 173 14.26 3.82 -9.38
C VAL A 173 13.98 3.32 -10.79
N ASP A 174 14.90 3.64 -11.71
CA ASP A 174 14.78 3.32 -13.14
C ASP A 174 15.23 1.86 -13.44
N LEU A 175 14.76 0.92 -12.59
CA LEU A 175 15.03 -0.50 -12.73
C LEU A 175 13.83 -1.22 -13.36
N PRO A 176 14.07 -2.09 -14.37
CA PRO A 176 13.01 -2.90 -14.94
C PRO A 176 12.41 -3.84 -13.90
N ARG A 177 11.13 -4.16 -14.03
CA ARG A 177 10.44 -5.17 -13.21
C ARG A 177 10.37 -6.51 -13.95
N PRO A 178 10.50 -7.66 -13.26
CA PRO A 178 10.78 -7.83 -11.82
C PRO A 178 12.21 -7.47 -11.47
N ARG A 179 12.42 -6.78 -10.35
CA ARG A 179 13.73 -6.32 -9.90
C ARG A 179 14.49 -7.41 -9.16
N GLU A 180 15.77 -7.56 -9.47
CA GLU A 180 16.68 -8.46 -8.76
C GLU A 180 17.36 -7.72 -7.59
N ARG A 181 17.16 -8.20 -6.36
CA ARG A 181 17.73 -7.59 -5.15
C ARG A 181 19.26 -7.73 -5.06
N SER A 182 19.84 -8.70 -5.79
CA SER A 182 21.27 -8.94 -5.92
C SER A 182 21.90 -8.17 -7.06
N GLY A 183 21.11 -7.46 -7.88
CA GLY A 183 21.62 -6.68 -9.03
C GLY A 183 22.45 -5.49 -8.58
N GLU A 184 23.51 -5.16 -9.32
CA GLU A 184 24.45 -4.07 -9.00
C GLU A 184 23.75 -2.72 -8.81
N GLU A 185 22.83 -2.37 -9.69
CA GLU A 185 22.07 -1.11 -9.60
C GLU A 185 21.15 -1.07 -8.37
N PHE A 186 20.53 -2.20 -8.01
CA PHE A 186 19.72 -2.31 -6.78
C PHE A 186 20.61 -2.06 -5.56
N ILE A 187 21.78 -2.69 -5.51
CA ILE A 187 22.76 -2.53 -4.44
C ILE A 187 23.25 -1.07 -4.37
N ARG A 188 23.53 -0.44 -5.52
CA ARG A 188 23.94 0.96 -5.59
C ARG A 188 22.92 1.91 -4.98
N ILE A 189 21.64 1.75 -5.33
CA ILE A 189 20.55 2.56 -4.76
C ILE A 189 20.42 2.30 -3.26
N ARG A 190 20.49 1.04 -2.83
CA ARG A 190 20.48 0.66 -1.42
C ARG A 190 21.58 1.34 -0.64
N THR A 191 22.81 1.28 -1.13
CA THR A 191 23.99 1.90 -0.50
C THR A 191 23.80 3.40 -0.37
N LYS A 192 23.36 4.08 -1.44
CA LYS A 192 23.07 5.53 -1.40
C LYS A 192 22.09 5.89 -0.28
N ILE A 193 21.01 5.12 -0.14
CA ILE A 193 20.00 5.38 0.92
C ILE A 193 20.57 5.10 2.31
N HIS A 194 21.35 4.01 2.46
CA HIS A 194 22.01 3.70 3.74
C HIS A 194 23.00 4.78 4.18
N GLU A 195 23.85 5.27 3.29
CA GLU A 195 24.81 6.34 3.58
C GLU A 195 24.13 7.57 4.14
N TYR A 196 22.97 7.93 3.59
CA TYR A 196 22.15 9.02 4.11
C TYR A 196 21.74 8.81 5.58
N PHE A 197 21.25 7.63 5.93
CA PHE A 197 20.82 7.35 7.31
C PHE A 197 22.01 7.25 8.26
N PHE A 198 23.14 6.70 7.84
CA PHE A 198 24.35 6.61 8.67
C PHE A 198 24.99 7.97 8.91
N GLN A 199 25.09 8.84 7.91
CA GLN A 199 25.66 10.18 8.09
C GLN A 199 24.84 11.03 9.08
N ASN A 200 23.51 10.90 9.08
CA ASN A 200 22.64 11.61 9.99
C ASN A 200 22.57 10.99 11.41
N ALA A 201 22.91 9.71 11.56
CA ALA A 201 23.00 9.06 12.87
C ALA A 201 24.28 9.49 13.63
N ILE A 202 25.34 9.85 12.92
CA ILE A 202 26.64 10.29 13.53
C ILE A 202 26.69 11.80 13.74
N GLY A 203 25.93 12.60 12.98
CA GLY A 203 25.89 14.07 13.07
C GLY A 203 24.90 14.66 14.07
N GLY A 204 24.18 13.86 14.82
CA GLY A 204 23.16 14.25 15.80
C GLY A 204 23.59 14.11 17.28
N SER A 205 24.85 14.48 17.59
CA SER A 205 25.36 14.58 18.98
C SER A 205 25.43 16.03 19.41
#